data_686d57cc5181045a83575771ccd56c60
#
_entry.id   686d57cc5181045a83575771ccd56c60
#
_cell.length_a   1.000
_cell.length_b   1.000
_cell.length_c   1.000
_cell.angle_alpha   90.00
_cell.angle_beta   90.00
_cell.angle_gamma   90.00
#
_symmetry.space_group_name_H-M   'P 1'
#
loop_
_entity.id
_entity.type
_entity.pdbx_description
1 polymer ?
#
loop_
_entity_poly.entity_id
_entity_poly.type
_entity_poly.pdbx_seq_one_letter_code
_entity_poly.pdbx_strand_id
1 'polypeptide(L)'
;TSGRNYAFKESKSYEPIPLTGVIKRSDSELISLSENFLNKMKLRHTIRDFSKRDVPYEVIENCIRVAGLAPSGANRQPWHFSIVSNPVVKLQIRNAAEREEKKFYNDIKKDAWLRALEPFGTHAHKPHLEEAPWLIVAFAERYEKNSDGHKQKNYYVPESVGIAIGFLISAIHFTGLHCLIHTPSPM
;
A
#
# COMPACT_ATOMS: atom_id res chain seq x y z
N THR A 1 -25.11 -36.76 -4.72
CA THR A 1 -24.12 -36.09 -3.85
C THR A 1 -22.80 -36.82 -3.92
N SER A 2 -21.96 -36.48 -4.93
CA SER A 2 -20.61 -37.03 -5.06
C SER A 2 -19.68 -36.22 -4.15
N GLY A 3 -19.30 -36.84 -3.01
CA GLY A 3 -18.24 -36.31 -2.14
C GLY A 3 -16.95 -36.23 -2.93
N ARG A 4 -16.41 -35.01 -3.12
CA ARG A 4 -15.05 -34.83 -3.62
C ARG A 4 -14.08 -35.25 -2.52
N ASN A 5 -13.48 -36.41 -2.67
CA ASN A 5 -12.33 -36.79 -1.87
C ASN A 5 -11.17 -35.87 -2.19
N TYR A 6 -10.93 -34.87 -1.35
CA TYR A 6 -9.68 -34.14 -1.34
C TYR A 6 -8.59 -35.06 -0.77
N ALA A 7 -7.98 -35.86 -1.64
CA ALA A 7 -6.74 -36.52 -1.28
C ALA A 7 -5.68 -35.42 -1.10
N PHE A 8 -5.34 -35.10 0.15
CA PHE A 8 -4.11 -34.35 0.41
C PHE A 8 -2.98 -35.22 -0.15
N LYS A 9 -2.34 -34.74 -1.24
CA LYS A 9 -1.03 -35.27 -1.61
C LYS A 9 -0.17 -35.17 -0.35
N GLU A 10 0.58 -36.23 -0.02
CA GLU A 10 1.50 -36.26 1.11
C GLU A 10 2.25 -34.93 1.18
N SER A 11 1.94 -34.13 2.18
CA SER A 11 2.60 -32.85 2.41
C SER A 11 4.05 -33.18 2.76
N LYS A 12 5.01 -32.49 2.14
CA LYS A 12 6.36 -32.42 2.66
C LYS A 12 6.24 -32.14 4.15
N SER A 13 6.89 -32.96 5.00
CA SER A 13 6.86 -32.80 6.45
C SER A 13 7.22 -31.36 6.78
N TYR A 14 6.43 -30.70 7.62
CA TYR A 14 6.73 -29.36 8.08
C TYR A 14 7.96 -29.43 8.99
N GLU A 15 9.06 -28.81 8.57
CA GLU A 15 10.27 -28.67 9.37
C GLU A 15 10.39 -27.19 9.80
N PRO A 16 10.21 -26.90 11.11
CA PRO A 16 10.37 -25.53 11.60
C PRO A 16 11.83 -25.10 11.55
N ILE A 17 12.08 -23.90 11.04
CA ILE A 17 13.39 -23.28 11.06
C ILE A 17 13.47 -22.38 12.31
N PRO A 18 14.52 -22.52 13.15
CA PRO A 18 14.71 -21.66 14.32
C PRO A 18 14.78 -20.18 13.92
N LEU A 19 14.01 -19.33 14.59
CA LEU A 19 14.11 -17.90 14.41
C LEU A 19 15.42 -17.39 15.02
N THR A 20 16.34 -16.92 14.17
CA THR A 20 17.61 -16.31 14.58
C THR A 20 17.50 -14.81 14.71
N GLY A 21 18.40 -14.18 15.47
CA GLY A 21 18.44 -12.73 15.61
C GLY A 21 17.39 -12.14 16.56
N VAL A 22 16.75 -12.96 17.40
CA VAL A 22 15.85 -12.49 18.44
C VAL A 22 16.66 -11.77 19.53
N ILE A 23 16.40 -10.48 19.70
CA ILE A 23 17.02 -9.68 20.75
C ILE A 23 16.08 -9.73 21.98
N LYS A 24 16.58 -10.31 23.10
CA LYS A 24 15.88 -10.20 24.38
C LYS A 24 16.03 -8.76 24.91
N ARG A 25 14.92 -8.18 25.31
CA ARG A 25 14.85 -6.82 25.83
C ARG A 25 14.23 -6.83 27.22
N SER A 26 14.65 -5.89 28.06
CA SER A 26 13.99 -5.61 29.34
C SER A 26 12.63 -4.94 29.11
N ASP A 27 11.76 -4.98 30.10
CA ASP A 27 10.44 -4.33 30.03
C ASP A 27 10.59 -2.81 29.82
N SER A 28 11.59 -2.18 30.44
CA SER A 28 11.87 -0.74 30.26
C SER A 28 12.28 -0.41 28.82
N GLU A 29 13.08 -1.25 28.17
CA GLU A 29 13.44 -1.08 26.75
C GLU A 29 12.21 -1.26 25.84
N LEU A 30 11.36 -2.26 26.13
CA LEU A 30 10.12 -2.48 25.38
C LEU A 30 9.18 -1.27 25.46
N ILE A 31 8.99 -0.73 26.67
CA ILE A 31 8.19 0.49 26.92
C ILE A 31 8.77 1.66 26.11
N SER A 32 10.05 1.94 26.27
CA SER A 32 10.72 3.07 25.60
C SER A 32 10.61 2.96 24.06
N LEU A 33 10.84 1.79 23.47
CA LEU A 33 10.73 1.57 22.04
C LEU A 33 9.30 1.77 21.52
N SER A 34 8.31 1.27 22.26
CA SER A 34 6.90 1.43 21.90
C SER A 34 6.46 2.90 21.95
N GLU A 35 6.86 3.64 22.99
CA GLU A 35 6.60 5.08 23.12
C GLU A 35 7.28 5.89 22.01
N ASN A 36 8.53 5.58 21.68
CA ASN A 36 9.26 6.24 20.62
C ASN A 36 8.58 6.03 19.25
N PHE A 37 8.14 4.81 18.97
CA PHE A 37 7.40 4.51 17.74
C PHE A 37 6.04 5.23 17.70
N LEU A 38 5.28 5.17 18.81
CA LEU A 38 4.00 5.89 18.94
C LEU A 38 4.17 7.39 18.69
N ASN A 39 5.16 8.01 19.30
CA ASN A 39 5.42 9.45 19.17
C ASN A 39 5.81 9.82 17.72
N LYS A 40 6.59 8.99 17.03
CA LYS A 40 6.83 9.16 15.59
C LYS A 40 5.54 9.08 14.79
N MET A 41 4.72 8.07 15.02
CA MET A 41 3.50 7.86 14.23
C MET A 41 2.44 8.95 14.47
N LYS A 42 2.41 9.61 15.63
CA LYS A 42 1.56 10.79 15.90
C LYS A 42 1.84 11.96 14.95
N LEU A 43 3.05 12.06 14.40
CA LEU A 43 3.46 13.11 13.46
C LEU A 43 3.11 12.79 12.00
N ARG A 44 2.58 11.58 11.73
CA ARG A 44 2.19 11.20 10.38
C ARG A 44 0.85 11.84 10.01
N HIS A 45 0.85 12.62 8.94
CA HIS A 45 -0.34 13.24 8.39
C HIS A 45 -0.48 12.94 6.90
N THR A 46 -1.68 13.07 6.38
CA THR A 46 -1.96 13.09 4.95
C THR A 46 -1.61 14.46 4.40
N ILE A 47 -0.55 14.53 3.59
CA ILE A 47 -0.06 15.79 3.00
C ILE A 47 -0.50 15.85 1.54
N ARG A 48 -0.98 17.02 1.10
CA ARG A 48 -1.46 17.26 -0.28
C ARG A 48 -0.62 18.28 -1.02
N ASP A 49 0.22 19.02 -0.30
CA ASP A 49 1.16 20.00 -0.87
C ASP A 49 2.57 19.42 -0.78
N PHE A 50 3.21 19.23 -1.92
CA PHE A 50 4.53 18.61 -2.02
C PHE A 50 5.56 19.63 -2.49
N SER A 51 6.77 19.58 -1.91
CA SER A 51 7.90 20.30 -2.43
C SER A 51 8.42 19.64 -3.71
N LYS A 52 9.07 20.43 -4.57
CA LYS A 52 9.74 19.94 -5.78
C LYS A 52 11.13 19.36 -5.51
N ARG A 53 11.48 19.17 -4.23
CA ARG A 53 12.77 18.58 -3.84
C ARG A 53 12.83 17.13 -4.31
N ASP A 54 13.91 16.79 -5.00
CA ASP A 54 14.16 15.42 -5.41
C ASP A 54 14.37 14.50 -4.20
N VAL A 55 13.90 13.27 -4.34
CA VAL A 55 14.10 12.19 -3.38
C VAL A 55 14.89 11.09 -4.10
N PRO A 56 16.03 10.61 -3.54
CA PRO A 56 16.80 9.56 -4.14
C PRO A 56 15.97 8.30 -4.37
N TYR A 57 16.16 7.66 -5.52
CA TYR A 57 15.45 6.43 -5.89
C TYR A 57 15.62 5.32 -4.84
N GLU A 58 16.81 5.18 -4.28
CA GLU A 58 17.16 4.16 -3.28
C GLU A 58 16.28 4.26 -2.02
N VAL A 59 15.89 5.50 -1.64
CA VAL A 59 14.98 5.70 -0.50
C VAL A 59 13.61 5.10 -0.81
N ILE A 60 13.08 5.37 -2.00
CA ILE A 60 11.79 4.84 -2.44
C ILE A 60 11.85 3.32 -2.60
N GLU A 61 12.91 2.81 -3.21
CA GLU A 61 13.13 1.37 -3.36
C GLU A 61 13.16 0.65 -2.01
N ASN A 62 13.90 1.17 -1.03
CA ASN A 62 13.95 0.60 0.31
C ASN A 62 12.58 0.60 1.00
N CYS A 63 11.80 1.67 0.85
CA CYS A 63 10.44 1.71 1.39
C CYS A 63 9.53 0.65 0.76
N ILE A 64 9.66 0.41 -0.55
CA ILE A 64 8.91 -0.64 -1.26
C ILE A 64 9.38 -2.03 -0.83
N ARG A 65 10.68 -2.23 -0.62
CA ARG A 65 11.20 -3.49 -0.06
C ARG A 65 10.63 -3.79 1.32
N VAL A 66 10.47 -2.78 2.17
CA VAL A 66 9.76 -2.92 3.46
C VAL A 66 8.32 -3.35 3.26
N ALA A 67 7.61 -2.77 2.30
CA ALA A 67 6.25 -3.19 1.96
C ALA A 67 6.19 -4.67 1.52
N GLY A 68 7.19 -5.12 0.76
CA GLY A 68 7.33 -6.50 0.32
C GLY A 68 7.55 -7.52 1.45
N LEU A 69 7.93 -7.07 2.66
CA LEU A 69 8.09 -7.93 3.84
C LEU A 69 6.77 -8.15 4.60
N ALA A 70 5.67 -7.57 4.15
CA ALA A 70 4.37 -7.74 4.78
C ALA A 70 3.91 -9.20 4.74
N PRO A 71 3.21 -9.68 5.76
CA PRO A 71 2.59 -11.00 5.71
C PRO A 71 1.43 -11.02 4.69
N SER A 72 1.18 -12.20 4.11
CA SER A 72 0.08 -12.39 3.17
C SER A 72 -0.55 -13.77 3.29
N GLY A 73 -1.79 -13.92 2.87
CA GLY A 73 -2.48 -15.21 2.86
C GLY A 73 -1.70 -16.26 2.09
N ALA A 74 -1.32 -17.36 2.77
CA ALA A 74 -0.47 -18.43 2.24
C ALA A 74 0.85 -17.94 1.62
N ASN A 75 1.39 -16.82 2.09
CA ASN A 75 2.58 -16.15 1.56
C ASN A 75 2.51 -15.88 0.04
N ARG A 76 1.31 -15.55 -0.45
CA ARG A 76 1.07 -15.31 -1.89
C ARG A 76 1.59 -13.95 -2.37
N GLN A 77 1.84 -13.00 -1.46
CA GLN A 77 2.38 -11.67 -1.76
C GLN A 77 1.66 -10.98 -2.95
N PRO A 78 0.32 -10.83 -2.89
CA PRO A 78 -0.53 -10.48 -4.03
C PRO A 78 -0.51 -8.98 -4.33
N TRP A 79 0.66 -8.41 -4.44
CA TRP A 79 0.88 -6.99 -4.71
C TRP A 79 1.95 -6.78 -5.77
N HIS A 80 1.75 -5.73 -6.55
CA HIS A 80 2.76 -5.21 -7.44
C HIS A 80 2.87 -3.70 -7.22
N PHE A 81 4.10 -3.19 -7.09
CA PHE A 81 4.37 -1.76 -6.93
C PHE A 81 5.09 -1.22 -8.17
N SER A 82 4.49 -0.21 -8.79
CA SER A 82 5.12 0.53 -9.88
C SER A 82 5.52 1.92 -9.42
N ILE A 83 6.73 2.35 -9.74
CA ILE A 83 7.28 3.66 -9.38
C ILE A 83 7.24 4.56 -10.61
N VAL A 84 6.73 5.77 -10.46
CA VAL A 84 6.59 6.75 -11.54
C VAL A 84 7.23 8.07 -11.12
N SER A 85 8.26 8.51 -11.87
CA SER A 85 8.88 9.83 -11.76
C SER A 85 8.75 10.65 -13.06
N ASN A 86 8.50 9.98 -14.19
CA ASN A 86 8.43 10.65 -15.49
C ASN A 86 7.27 11.67 -15.50
N PRO A 87 7.55 12.97 -15.76
CA PRO A 87 6.55 14.03 -15.69
C PRO A 87 5.40 13.87 -16.70
N VAL A 88 5.69 13.32 -17.89
CA VAL A 88 4.64 13.07 -18.89
C VAL A 88 3.67 12.00 -18.41
N VAL A 89 4.18 10.93 -17.81
CA VAL A 89 3.35 9.84 -17.24
C VAL A 89 2.57 10.37 -16.05
N LYS A 90 3.17 11.15 -15.16
CA LYS A 90 2.48 11.76 -14.01
C LYS A 90 1.33 12.67 -14.47
N LEU A 91 1.55 13.49 -15.50
CA LEU A 91 0.51 14.32 -16.08
C LEU A 91 -0.64 13.47 -16.66
N GLN A 92 -0.34 12.36 -17.34
CA GLN A 92 -1.35 11.43 -17.85
C GLN A 92 -2.17 10.81 -16.72
N ILE A 93 -1.51 10.38 -15.64
CA ILE A 93 -2.16 9.85 -14.43
C ILE A 93 -3.07 10.91 -13.81
N ARG A 94 -2.57 12.14 -13.63
CA ARG A 94 -3.36 13.25 -13.10
C ARG A 94 -4.61 13.50 -13.93
N ASN A 95 -4.46 13.64 -15.25
CA ASN A 95 -5.58 13.91 -16.15
C ASN A 95 -6.63 12.78 -16.12
N ALA A 96 -6.19 11.54 -16.02
CA ALA A 96 -7.09 10.39 -15.87
C ALA A 96 -7.82 10.42 -14.52
N ALA A 97 -7.11 10.63 -13.42
CA ALA A 97 -7.68 10.73 -12.08
C ALA A 97 -8.68 11.88 -11.97
N GLU A 98 -8.35 13.07 -12.46
CA GLU A 98 -9.24 14.24 -12.41
C GLU A 98 -10.53 14.03 -13.23
N ARG A 99 -10.48 13.27 -14.33
CA ARG A 99 -11.71 12.91 -15.08
C ARG A 99 -12.65 12.05 -14.26
N GLU A 100 -12.12 11.06 -13.56
CA GLU A 100 -12.93 10.18 -12.69
C GLU A 100 -13.43 10.92 -11.45
N GLU A 101 -12.59 11.74 -10.83
CA GLU A 101 -12.96 12.57 -9.69
C GLU A 101 -14.09 13.55 -10.03
N LYS A 102 -14.05 14.19 -11.21
CA LYS A 102 -15.15 15.06 -11.68
C LYS A 102 -16.49 14.33 -11.77
N LYS A 103 -16.50 13.07 -12.21
CA LYS A 103 -17.71 12.24 -12.22
C LYS A 103 -18.20 11.98 -10.79
N PHE A 104 -17.27 11.66 -9.87
CA PHE A 104 -17.57 11.41 -8.47
C PHE A 104 -18.16 12.63 -7.77
N TYR A 105 -17.55 13.81 -7.91
CA TYR A 105 -18.01 15.06 -7.27
C TYR A 105 -19.31 15.57 -7.87
N ASN A 106 -19.69 15.17 -9.06
CA ASN A 106 -20.96 15.54 -9.71
C ASN A 106 -22.08 14.52 -9.49
N ASP A 107 -21.81 13.42 -8.79
CA ASP A 107 -22.81 12.36 -8.54
C ASP A 107 -23.63 12.66 -7.28
N ILE A 108 -24.86 13.12 -7.47
CA ILE A 108 -25.81 13.43 -6.40
C ILE A 108 -26.07 12.23 -5.46
N LYS A 109 -25.94 11.00 -5.94
CA LYS A 109 -26.11 9.80 -5.11
C LYS A 109 -25.04 9.65 -4.02
N LYS A 110 -23.96 10.42 -4.09
CA LYS A 110 -22.83 10.39 -3.14
C LYS A 110 -22.83 11.58 -2.17
N ASP A 111 -23.92 12.28 -2.05
CA ASP A 111 -24.05 13.49 -1.22
C ASP A 111 -23.58 13.31 0.23
N ALA A 112 -23.92 12.20 0.90
CA ALA A 112 -23.46 11.92 2.26
C ALA A 112 -21.93 11.77 2.34
N TRP A 113 -21.31 11.16 1.34
CA TRP A 113 -19.86 11.03 1.26
C TRP A 113 -19.18 12.36 0.95
N LEU A 114 -19.75 13.13 0.02
CA LEU A 114 -19.25 14.47 -0.32
C LEU A 114 -19.25 15.39 0.89
N ARG A 115 -20.34 15.40 1.68
CA ARG A 115 -20.39 16.14 2.96
C ARG A 115 -19.32 15.71 3.95
N ALA A 116 -19.01 14.41 4.02
CA ALA A 116 -17.93 13.91 4.88
C ALA A 116 -16.53 14.35 4.41
N LEU A 117 -16.38 14.68 3.12
CA LEU A 117 -15.12 15.18 2.55
C LEU A 117 -14.94 16.70 2.67
N GLU A 118 -16.03 17.46 2.85
CA GLU A 118 -15.98 18.93 2.96
C GLU A 118 -14.95 19.47 3.95
N PRO A 119 -14.84 18.94 5.20
CA PRO A 119 -13.88 19.45 6.16
C PRO A 119 -12.42 19.27 5.74
N PHE A 120 -12.14 18.38 4.78
CA PHE A 120 -10.79 18.10 4.29
C PHE A 120 -10.42 18.95 3.07
N GLY A 121 -11.32 19.77 2.54
CA GLY A 121 -11.09 20.62 1.37
C GLY A 121 -10.70 19.84 0.11
N THR A 122 -11.16 18.57 -0.01
CA THR A 122 -10.86 17.75 -1.19
C THR A 122 -11.77 18.12 -2.35
N HIS A 123 -11.23 18.10 -3.54
CA HIS A 123 -11.93 18.44 -4.78
C HIS A 123 -11.37 17.65 -5.97
N ALA A 124 -12.00 17.75 -7.14
CA ALA A 124 -11.63 16.98 -8.32
C ALA A 124 -10.25 17.32 -8.90
N HIS A 125 -9.67 18.46 -8.54
CA HIS A 125 -8.35 18.90 -9.01
C HIS A 125 -7.24 18.26 -8.14
N LYS A 126 -6.25 17.59 -8.76
CA LYS A 126 -5.26 16.75 -8.08
C LYS A 126 -3.82 17.13 -8.46
N PRO A 127 -3.36 18.36 -8.21
CA PRO A 127 -2.04 18.82 -8.62
C PRO A 127 -0.91 17.99 -7.99
N HIS A 128 -1.11 17.46 -6.79
CA HIS A 128 -0.16 16.61 -6.09
C HIS A 128 0.27 15.36 -6.89
N LEU A 129 -0.55 14.86 -7.82
CA LEU A 129 -0.19 13.73 -8.69
C LEU A 129 0.88 14.09 -9.74
N GLU A 130 1.13 15.37 -9.93
CA GLU A 130 2.18 15.88 -10.82
C GLU A 130 3.34 16.49 -10.02
N GLU A 131 3.05 17.16 -8.91
CA GLU A 131 4.02 17.89 -8.10
C GLU A 131 4.90 16.97 -7.24
N ALA A 132 4.31 15.91 -6.63
CA ALA A 132 5.07 14.97 -5.85
C ALA A 132 6.23 14.36 -6.68
N PRO A 133 7.47 14.25 -6.13
CA PRO A 133 8.61 13.75 -6.90
C PRO A 133 8.38 12.32 -7.41
N TRP A 134 7.70 11.51 -6.61
CA TRP A 134 7.40 10.11 -6.92
C TRP A 134 5.93 9.77 -6.73
N LEU A 135 5.39 8.97 -7.65
CA LEU A 135 4.14 8.24 -7.44
C LEU A 135 4.47 6.76 -7.30
N ILE A 136 3.88 6.11 -6.31
CA ILE A 136 3.95 4.66 -6.12
C ILE A 136 2.56 4.11 -6.34
N VAL A 137 2.39 3.32 -7.40
CA VAL A 137 1.11 2.70 -7.75
C VAL A 137 1.11 1.29 -7.20
N ALA A 138 0.20 1.00 -6.27
CA ALA A 138 0.01 -0.34 -5.71
C ALA A 138 -1.12 -1.06 -6.45
N PHE A 139 -0.81 -2.21 -7.06
CA PHE A 139 -1.77 -3.08 -7.71
C PHE A 139 -2.04 -4.30 -6.84
N ALA A 140 -3.31 -4.70 -6.79
CA ALA A 140 -3.76 -5.91 -6.13
C ALA A 140 -3.88 -7.04 -7.16
N GLU A 141 -3.07 -8.08 -7.00
CA GLU A 141 -3.02 -9.23 -7.90
C GLU A 141 -4.03 -10.30 -7.44
N ARG A 142 -5.20 -10.31 -8.07
CA ARG A 142 -6.27 -11.27 -7.72
C ARG A 142 -5.95 -12.71 -8.12
N TYR A 143 -5.07 -12.88 -9.10
CA TYR A 143 -4.71 -14.18 -9.69
C TYR A 143 -3.21 -14.19 -10.00
N GLU A 144 -2.61 -15.34 -9.83
CA GLU A 144 -1.28 -15.66 -10.31
C GLU A 144 -1.38 -16.64 -11.47
N LYS A 145 -0.39 -16.64 -12.38
CA LYS A 145 -0.28 -17.68 -13.41
C LYS A 145 0.74 -18.72 -12.94
N ASN A 146 0.32 -19.98 -12.90
CA ASN A 146 1.23 -21.11 -12.68
C ASN A 146 2.14 -21.32 -13.90
N SER A 147 3.19 -22.14 -13.74
CA SER A 147 4.07 -22.57 -14.84
C SER A 147 3.34 -23.06 -16.09
N ASP A 148 2.19 -23.69 -15.90
CA ASP A 148 1.33 -24.24 -16.97
C ASP A 148 0.38 -23.21 -17.57
N GLY A 149 0.49 -21.92 -17.18
CA GLY A 149 -0.36 -20.82 -17.65
C GLY A 149 -1.76 -20.76 -17.04
N HIS A 150 -2.13 -21.69 -16.16
CA HIS A 150 -3.42 -21.68 -15.48
C HIS A 150 -3.47 -20.58 -14.40
N LYS A 151 -4.61 -19.86 -14.33
CA LYS A 151 -4.86 -18.86 -13.30
C LYS A 151 -5.16 -19.54 -11.96
N GLN A 152 -4.38 -19.19 -10.93
CA GLN A 152 -4.63 -19.56 -9.55
C GLN A 152 -5.05 -18.33 -8.77
N LYS A 153 -6.18 -18.40 -8.04
CA LYS A 153 -6.68 -17.31 -7.21
C LYS A 153 -5.77 -17.07 -6.01
N ASN A 154 -5.47 -15.81 -5.74
CA ASN A 154 -4.81 -15.40 -4.50
C ASN A 154 -5.81 -15.28 -3.36
N TYR A 155 -5.33 -15.45 -2.11
CA TYR A 155 -6.14 -15.42 -0.90
C TYR A 155 -5.95 -14.11 -0.15
N TYR A 156 -7.00 -13.62 0.50
CA TYR A 156 -6.96 -12.42 1.38
C TYR A 156 -6.25 -11.24 0.71
N VAL A 157 -6.57 -11.00 -0.58
CA VAL A 157 -5.87 -10.00 -1.39
C VAL A 157 -6.03 -8.57 -0.83
N PRO A 158 -7.25 -8.08 -0.51
CA PRO A 158 -7.40 -6.73 0.04
C PRO A 158 -6.66 -6.56 1.37
N GLU A 159 -6.76 -7.54 2.27
CA GLU A 159 -6.12 -7.51 3.59
C GLU A 159 -4.60 -7.50 3.45
N SER A 160 -4.06 -8.39 2.61
CA SER A 160 -2.62 -8.51 2.36
C SER A 160 -2.04 -7.23 1.75
N VAL A 161 -2.71 -6.69 0.73
CA VAL A 161 -2.29 -5.43 0.08
C VAL A 161 -2.41 -4.25 1.06
N GLY A 162 -3.46 -4.22 1.87
CA GLY A 162 -3.64 -3.20 2.90
C GLY A 162 -2.52 -3.21 3.94
N ILE A 163 -2.07 -4.39 4.39
CA ILE A 163 -0.93 -4.52 5.31
C ILE A 163 0.36 -4.04 4.62
N ALA A 164 0.60 -4.45 3.37
CA ALA A 164 1.79 -4.02 2.62
C ALA A 164 1.83 -2.49 2.42
N ILE A 165 0.69 -1.86 2.12
CA ILE A 165 0.57 -0.40 2.03
C ILE A 165 0.81 0.24 3.41
N GLY A 166 0.32 -0.33 4.50
CA GLY A 166 0.59 0.14 5.86
C GLY A 166 2.09 0.13 6.18
N PHE A 167 2.81 -0.92 5.79
CA PHE A 167 4.27 -1.02 5.91
C PHE A 167 4.97 0.06 5.06
N LEU A 168 4.53 0.27 3.81
CA LEU A 168 5.05 1.31 2.92
C LEU A 168 4.92 2.71 3.55
N ILE A 169 3.72 3.06 4.04
CA ILE A 169 3.44 4.35 4.67
C ILE A 169 4.33 4.56 5.89
N SER A 170 4.46 3.53 6.72
CA SER A 170 5.31 3.58 7.91
C SER A 170 6.78 3.77 7.55
N ALA A 171 7.28 3.08 6.53
CA ALA A 171 8.65 3.21 6.04
C ALA A 171 8.92 4.62 5.49
N ILE A 172 8.03 5.14 4.63
CA ILE A 172 8.13 6.51 4.10
C ILE A 172 8.17 7.53 5.25
N HIS A 173 7.25 7.41 6.21
CA HIS A 173 7.21 8.32 7.34
C HIS A 173 8.46 8.22 8.23
N PHE A 174 8.98 7.01 8.42
CA PHE A 174 10.19 6.77 9.22
C PHE A 174 11.43 7.43 8.62
N THR A 175 11.49 7.56 7.28
CA THR A 175 12.58 8.27 6.58
C THR A 175 12.45 9.81 6.63
N GLY A 176 11.41 10.35 7.26
CA GLY A 176 11.13 11.79 7.30
C GLY A 176 10.41 12.33 6.07
N LEU A 177 9.96 11.46 5.18
CA LEU A 177 9.14 11.83 4.04
C LEU A 177 7.65 11.79 4.40
N HIS A 178 6.86 12.49 3.60
CA HIS A 178 5.40 12.52 3.73
C HIS A 178 4.75 11.89 2.50
N CYS A 179 3.55 11.35 2.68
CA CYS A 179 2.78 10.78 1.59
C CYS A 179 1.29 11.08 1.70
N LEU A 180 0.62 10.97 0.56
CA LEU A 180 -0.82 10.93 0.41
C LEU A 180 -1.21 9.59 -0.19
N ILE A 181 -2.20 8.93 0.41
CA ILE A 181 -2.87 7.80 -0.24
C ILE A 181 -4.00 8.36 -1.07
N HIS A 182 -3.95 8.11 -2.37
CA HIS A 182 -4.97 8.48 -3.32
C HIS A 182 -5.54 7.23 -3.97
N THR A 183 -6.85 7.08 -3.87
CA THR A 183 -7.57 6.01 -4.55
C THR A 183 -8.55 6.67 -5.51
N PRO A 184 -8.30 6.60 -6.83
CA PRO A 184 -9.21 7.20 -7.80
C PRO A 184 -10.57 6.49 -7.76
N SER A 185 -11.65 7.26 -7.75
CA SER A 185 -13.00 6.73 -7.93
C SER A 185 -13.27 6.42 -9.41
N PRO A 186 -14.10 5.43 -9.76
CA PRO A 186 -14.77 4.47 -8.89
C PRO A 186 -13.90 3.25 -8.60
N MET A 187 -13.98 2.75 -7.36
CA MET A 187 -13.53 1.40 -7.03
C MET A 187 -14.71 0.50 -6.77
#